data_68afffa6ad8f5d5f77f1c5ca3adca001
#
_entry.id   68afffa6ad8f5d5f77f1c5ca3adca001
#
_cell.length_a   1.000
_cell.length_b   1.000
_cell.length_c   1.000
_cell.angle_alpha   90.00
_cell.angle_beta   90.00
_cell.angle_gamma   90.00
#
_symmetry.space_group_name_H-M   'P 1'
#
loop_
_entity.id
_entity.type
_entity.pdbx_description
1 polymer ?
#
loop_
_entity_poly.entity_id
_entity_poly.type
_entity_poly.pdbx_seq_one_letter_code
_entity_poly.pdbx_strand_id
1 'polypeptide(L)'
;ARELSTLIAKGGHILIWGGSNKGTMKVIADAAQEAGGKIVGITMELLRASARPNADEMLVMSTLGERKAKLLERSDAIVVLPGGLGTLDEITETMELKKHNMHNKAIVFLNTDGFYDGFKLQLERMDKEGFLPRALSEILFFAATPQDAMRYIEDYGN
;
A
#
# COMPACT_ATOMS: atom_id res chain seq x y z
N ALA A 1 7.75 3.52 -8.40
CA ALA A 1 7.38 4.32 -7.24
C ALA A 1 6.99 5.76 -7.64
N ARG A 2 7.92 6.55 -8.22
CA ARG A 2 7.66 7.95 -8.62
C ARG A 2 6.45 8.08 -9.54
N GLU A 3 6.40 7.31 -10.62
CA GLU A 3 5.33 7.33 -11.61
C GLU A 3 3.95 7.01 -10.99
N LEU A 4 3.87 5.99 -10.14
CA LEU A 4 2.64 5.66 -9.42
C LEU A 4 2.12 6.85 -8.61
N SER A 5 2.99 7.49 -7.83
CA SER A 5 2.60 8.63 -6.99
C SER A 5 2.17 9.84 -7.82
N THR A 6 2.78 10.05 -8.97
CA THR A 6 2.34 11.07 -9.93
C THR A 6 0.95 10.76 -10.48
N LEU A 7 0.64 9.49 -10.78
CA LEU A 7 -0.68 9.08 -11.24
C LEU A 7 -1.74 9.24 -10.15
N ILE A 8 -1.43 8.83 -8.91
CA ILE A 8 -2.29 9.03 -7.73
C ILE A 8 -2.67 10.52 -7.62
N ALA A 9 -1.69 11.41 -7.63
CA ALA A 9 -1.92 12.85 -7.50
C ALA A 9 -2.74 13.42 -8.69
N LYS A 10 -2.41 13.06 -9.92
CA LYS A 10 -3.12 13.51 -11.13
C LYS A 10 -4.55 12.97 -11.22
N GLY A 11 -4.82 11.80 -10.64
CA GLY A 11 -6.16 11.24 -10.51
C GLY A 11 -7.00 11.92 -9.42
N GLY A 12 -6.46 12.91 -8.71
CA GLY A 12 -7.17 13.60 -7.61
C GLY A 12 -7.23 12.80 -6.31
N HIS A 13 -6.46 11.71 -6.21
CA HIS A 13 -6.39 10.88 -5.01
C HIS A 13 -5.38 11.45 -3.99
N ILE A 14 -5.55 11.05 -2.73
CA ILE A 14 -4.64 11.40 -1.64
C ILE A 14 -3.66 10.23 -1.43
N LEU A 15 -2.36 10.52 -1.38
CA LEU A 15 -1.36 9.53 -1.00
C LEU A 15 -1.33 9.38 0.52
N ILE A 16 -1.71 8.21 1.01
CA ILE A 16 -1.53 7.83 2.42
C ILE A 16 -0.33 6.90 2.52
N TRP A 17 0.64 7.23 3.38
CA TRP A 17 1.88 6.44 3.50
C TRP A 17 2.45 6.46 4.91
N GLY A 18 3.52 5.68 5.13
CA GLY A 18 4.19 5.51 6.42
C GLY A 18 4.89 6.74 7.01
N GLY A 19 4.73 7.92 6.41
CA GLY A 19 5.16 9.20 6.96
C GLY A 19 6.66 9.52 6.87
N SER A 20 7.52 8.56 6.50
CA SER A 20 8.97 8.75 6.48
C SER A 20 9.44 9.64 5.33
N ASN A 21 10.49 10.44 5.60
CA ASN A 21 11.20 11.26 4.61
C ASN A 21 12.49 10.58 4.11
N LYS A 22 12.52 9.24 4.05
CA LYS A 22 13.70 8.44 3.63
C LYS A 22 13.30 7.38 2.61
N GLY A 23 14.27 6.94 1.79
CA GLY A 23 14.14 5.83 0.85
C GLY A 23 12.96 6.00 -0.12
N THR A 24 12.29 4.89 -0.45
CA THR A 24 11.13 4.87 -1.35
C THR A 24 9.98 5.74 -0.83
N MET A 25 9.78 5.82 0.49
CA MET A 25 8.75 6.66 1.10
C MET A 25 8.97 8.15 0.80
N LYS A 26 10.22 8.63 0.78
CA LYS A 26 10.53 10.00 0.35
C LYS A 26 10.23 10.18 -1.15
N VAL A 27 10.62 9.23 -1.99
CA VAL A 27 10.42 9.31 -3.45
C VAL A 27 8.94 9.44 -3.80
N ILE A 28 8.07 8.65 -3.16
CA ILE A 28 6.62 8.70 -3.43
C ILE A 28 5.99 9.99 -2.92
N ALA A 29 6.40 10.48 -1.75
CA ALA A 29 5.90 11.73 -1.20
C ALA A 29 6.33 12.95 -2.03
N ASP A 30 7.60 12.99 -2.47
CA ASP A 30 8.10 14.04 -3.37
C ASP A 30 7.29 14.07 -4.67
N ALA A 31 7.11 12.91 -5.32
CA ALA A 31 6.41 12.81 -6.59
C ALA A 31 4.93 13.22 -6.51
N ALA A 32 4.26 12.84 -5.42
CA ALA A 32 2.87 13.24 -5.21
C ALA A 32 2.75 14.76 -5.04
N GLN A 33 3.59 15.38 -4.21
CA GLN A 33 3.57 16.83 -3.99
C GLN A 33 4.02 17.63 -5.23
N GLU A 34 5.05 17.17 -5.95
CA GLU A 34 5.48 17.77 -7.23
C GLU A 34 4.36 17.77 -8.27
N ALA A 35 3.47 16.77 -8.24
CA ALA A 35 2.30 16.68 -9.10
C ALA A 35 1.06 17.42 -8.55
N GLY A 36 1.19 18.16 -7.44
CA GLY A 36 0.09 18.93 -6.83
C GLY A 36 -0.87 18.10 -5.98
N GLY A 37 -0.54 16.85 -5.67
CA GLY A 37 -1.36 15.96 -4.84
C GLY A 37 -1.19 16.21 -3.35
N LYS A 38 -2.20 15.80 -2.58
CA LYS A 38 -2.16 15.80 -1.11
C LYS A 38 -1.53 14.53 -0.56
N ILE A 39 -0.82 14.67 0.55
CA ILE A 39 -0.15 13.56 1.23
C ILE A 39 -0.49 13.51 2.73
N VAL A 40 -0.84 12.33 3.23
CA VAL A 40 -1.15 12.06 4.64
C VAL A 40 -0.20 10.99 5.18
N GLY A 41 0.69 11.38 6.09
CA GLY A 41 1.65 10.47 6.71
C GLY A 41 1.09 9.85 7.98
N ILE A 42 1.35 8.55 8.19
CA ILE A 42 1.01 7.85 9.43
C ILE A 42 2.28 7.19 9.98
N THR A 43 2.87 7.79 10.99
CA THR A 43 4.13 7.36 11.58
C THR A 43 3.96 6.89 13.03
N MET A 44 5.04 6.52 13.66
CA MET A 44 5.11 6.18 15.08
C MET A 44 5.95 7.20 15.84
N GLU A 45 5.70 7.33 17.14
CA GLU A 45 6.51 8.21 18.00
C GLU A 45 8.01 7.87 17.90
N LEU A 46 8.36 6.58 17.91
CA LEU A 46 9.75 6.11 17.73
C LEU A 46 10.40 6.57 16.41
N LEU A 47 9.61 6.77 15.36
CA LEU A 47 10.07 7.15 14.02
C LEU A 47 9.87 8.64 13.70
N ARG A 48 9.36 9.42 14.64
CA ARG A 48 9.00 10.84 14.46
C ARG A 48 10.14 11.69 13.92
N ALA A 49 11.38 11.42 14.34
CA ALA A 49 12.56 12.15 13.88
C ALA A 49 12.84 11.96 12.37
N SER A 50 12.29 10.92 11.74
CA SER A 50 12.40 10.65 10.29
C SER A 50 11.13 11.03 9.52
N ALA A 51 10.11 11.55 10.19
CA ALA A 51 8.86 11.95 9.56
C ALA A 51 9.07 13.14 8.61
N ARG A 52 8.26 13.18 7.55
CA ARG A 52 8.27 14.28 6.58
C ARG A 52 7.66 15.54 7.19
N PRO A 53 8.40 16.69 7.23
CA PRO A 53 7.93 17.89 7.95
C PRO A 53 6.83 18.66 7.22
N ASN A 54 6.71 18.51 5.89
CA ASN A 54 5.78 19.26 5.03
C ASN A 54 4.70 18.38 4.41
N ALA A 55 4.23 17.36 5.13
CA ALA A 55 3.02 16.65 4.79
C ALA A 55 1.78 17.52 5.06
N ASP A 56 0.71 17.34 4.29
CA ASP A 56 -0.56 18.03 4.54
C ASP A 56 -1.16 17.63 5.90
N GLU A 57 -0.98 16.35 6.26
CA GLU A 57 -1.33 15.82 7.58
C GLU A 57 -0.27 14.79 8.02
N MET A 58 0.11 14.78 9.31
CA MET A 58 0.99 13.78 9.90
C MET A 58 0.38 13.25 11.19
N LEU A 59 -0.05 12.00 11.16
CA LEU A 59 -0.57 11.28 12.32
C LEU A 59 0.55 10.47 12.99
N VAL A 60 0.67 10.58 14.30
CA VAL A 60 1.68 9.89 15.09
C VAL A 60 0.99 8.87 16.01
N MET A 61 1.30 7.59 15.82
CA MET A 61 0.71 6.49 16.58
C MET A 61 1.68 6.03 17.67
N SER A 62 1.14 5.47 18.74
CA SER A 62 1.93 4.99 19.88
C SER A 62 2.53 3.61 19.61
N THR A 63 1.83 2.76 18.87
CA THR A 63 2.23 1.37 18.59
C THR A 63 2.23 1.05 17.10
N LEU A 64 2.93 -0.02 16.73
CA LEU A 64 2.94 -0.54 15.36
C LEU A 64 1.53 -1.02 14.93
N GLY A 65 0.80 -1.68 15.85
CA GLY A 65 -0.57 -2.13 15.58
C GLY A 65 -1.53 -0.97 15.30
N GLU A 66 -1.50 0.08 16.13
CA GLU A 66 -2.29 1.29 15.89
C GLU A 66 -1.95 1.95 14.55
N ARG A 67 -0.67 1.99 14.19
CA ARG A 67 -0.22 2.54 12.90
C ARG A 67 -0.77 1.75 11.73
N LYS A 68 -0.67 0.41 11.75
CA LYS A 68 -1.22 -0.47 10.71
C LYS A 68 -2.73 -0.31 10.60
N ALA A 69 -3.45 -0.32 11.72
CA ALA A 69 -4.89 -0.11 11.75
C ALA A 69 -5.29 1.25 11.17
N LYS A 70 -4.54 2.32 11.51
CA LYS A 70 -4.81 3.67 11.00
C LYS A 70 -4.51 3.81 9.50
N LEU A 71 -3.45 3.16 8.99
CA LEU A 71 -3.16 3.10 7.56
C LEU A 71 -4.33 2.44 6.81
N LEU A 72 -4.81 1.31 7.30
CA LEU A 72 -5.94 0.62 6.69
C LEU A 72 -7.24 1.43 6.80
N GLU A 73 -7.53 2.01 7.96
CA GLU A 73 -8.74 2.84 8.18
C GLU A 73 -8.84 3.99 7.20
N ARG A 74 -7.72 4.74 6.99
CA ARG A 74 -7.66 5.95 6.19
C ARG A 74 -7.56 5.71 4.68
N SER A 75 -7.27 4.48 4.25
CA SER A 75 -7.11 4.13 2.84
C SER A 75 -8.40 3.60 2.23
N ASP A 76 -8.66 3.87 0.96
CA ASP A 76 -9.72 3.24 0.16
C ASP A 76 -9.17 2.07 -0.67
N ALA A 77 -7.89 2.13 -1.04
CA ALA A 77 -7.17 1.07 -1.74
C ALA A 77 -5.73 0.99 -1.23
N ILE A 78 -5.08 -0.15 -1.41
CA ILE A 78 -3.72 -0.42 -0.96
C ILE A 78 -2.84 -0.79 -2.16
N VAL A 79 -1.73 -0.07 -2.36
CA VAL A 79 -0.70 -0.44 -3.34
C VAL A 79 0.59 -0.79 -2.63
N VAL A 80 1.07 -2.00 -2.86
CA VAL A 80 2.27 -2.55 -2.27
C VAL A 80 3.45 -2.33 -3.22
N LEU A 81 4.37 -1.48 -2.83
CA LEU A 81 5.62 -1.25 -3.56
C LEU A 81 6.70 -2.25 -3.13
N PRO A 82 7.74 -2.49 -3.93
CA PRO A 82 8.93 -3.21 -3.49
C PRO A 82 9.43 -2.72 -2.14
N GLY A 83 9.51 -3.63 -1.17
CA GLY A 83 9.86 -3.29 0.21
C GLY A 83 10.37 -4.49 0.99
N GLY A 84 10.72 -4.28 2.25
CA GLY A 84 11.27 -5.30 3.14
C GLY A 84 10.22 -5.94 4.06
N LEU A 85 10.71 -6.47 5.21
CA LEU A 85 9.88 -7.19 6.18
C LEU A 85 8.73 -6.35 6.73
N GLY A 86 8.93 -5.04 6.94
CA GLY A 86 7.84 -4.16 7.39
C GLY A 86 6.68 -4.08 6.39
N THR A 87 7.00 -4.07 5.08
CA THR A 87 5.98 -4.11 4.03
C THR A 87 5.22 -5.44 4.03
N LEU A 88 5.93 -6.55 4.20
CA LEU A 88 5.30 -7.87 4.30
C LEU A 88 4.42 -8.00 5.56
N ASP A 89 4.87 -7.51 6.70
CA ASP A 89 4.09 -7.49 7.94
C ASP A 89 2.79 -6.68 7.78
N GLU A 90 2.87 -5.48 7.21
CA GLU A 90 1.70 -4.63 6.97
C GLU A 90 0.71 -5.28 5.99
N ILE A 91 1.21 -5.84 4.89
CA ILE A 91 0.30 -6.35 3.85
C ILE A 91 -0.27 -7.73 4.18
N THR A 92 0.46 -8.61 4.85
CA THR A 92 -0.06 -9.92 5.25
C THR A 92 -1.18 -9.79 6.28
N GLU A 93 -1.08 -8.86 7.22
CA GLU A 93 -2.18 -8.54 8.13
C GLU A 93 -3.38 -7.97 7.37
N THR A 94 -3.16 -7.05 6.43
CA THR A 94 -4.23 -6.48 5.60
C THR A 94 -4.95 -7.55 4.77
N MET A 95 -4.21 -8.49 4.18
CA MET A 95 -4.77 -9.63 3.44
C MET A 95 -5.57 -10.55 4.36
N GLU A 96 -5.08 -10.83 5.57
CA GLU A 96 -5.77 -11.65 6.56
C GLU A 96 -7.10 -11.01 6.99
N LEU A 97 -7.13 -9.70 7.24
CA LEU A 97 -8.34 -8.96 7.55
C LEU A 97 -9.36 -9.00 6.39
N LYS A 98 -8.89 -8.89 5.14
CA LYS A 98 -9.75 -9.01 3.96
C LYS A 98 -10.32 -10.42 3.81
N LYS A 99 -9.51 -11.45 4.05
CA LYS A 99 -9.94 -12.85 4.05
C LYS A 99 -11.10 -13.10 5.03
N HIS A 100 -11.10 -12.40 6.15
CA HIS A 100 -12.16 -12.45 7.17
C HIS A 100 -13.33 -11.47 6.92
N ASN A 101 -13.39 -10.83 5.75
CA ASN A 101 -14.42 -9.83 5.40
C ASN A 101 -14.47 -8.61 6.34
N MET A 102 -13.37 -8.28 7.02
CA MET A 102 -13.26 -7.09 7.85
C MET A 102 -13.08 -5.80 7.04
N HIS A 103 -12.71 -5.93 5.78
CA HIS A 103 -12.76 -4.89 4.75
C HIS A 103 -12.85 -5.52 3.36
N ASN A 104 -13.21 -4.70 2.36
CA ASN A 104 -13.23 -5.12 0.95
C ASN A 104 -12.46 -4.14 0.05
N LYS A 105 -11.34 -3.59 0.54
CA LYS A 105 -10.51 -2.65 -0.23
C LYS A 105 -9.69 -3.37 -1.27
N ALA A 106 -9.42 -2.71 -2.41
CA ALA A 106 -8.48 -3.21 -3.41
C ALA A 106 -7.09 -3.36 -2.80
N ILE A 107 -6.42 -4.50 -3.07
CA ILE A 107 -5.02 -4.74 -2.72
C ILE A 107 -4.26 -5.04 -4.01
N VAL A 108 -3.27 -4.21 -4.33
CA VAL A 108 -2.47 -4.34 -5.54
C VAL A 108 -1.00 -4.43 -5.20
N PHE A 109 -0.33 -5.48 -5.64
CA PHE A 109 1.12 -5.56 -5.63
C PHE A 109 1.68 -5.00 -6.93
N LEU A 110 2.45 -3.92 -6.86
CA LEU A 110 3.19 -3.42 -8.01
C LEU A 110 4.46 -4.27 -8.18
N ASN A 111 4.36 -5.26 -9.06
CA ASN A 111 5.41 -6.27 -9.28
C ASN A 111 6.43 -5.80 -10.33
N THR A 112 7.04 -4.65 -10.10
CA THR A 112 8.09 -4.11 -10.98
C THR A 112 9.29 -5.07 -11.02
N ASP A 113 9.74 -5.40 -12.21
CA ASP A 113 10.89 -6.29 -12.46
C ASP A 113 10.79 -7.65 -11.76
N GLY A 114 9.56 -8.14 -11.50
CA GLY A 114 9.34 -9.45 -10.86
C GLY A 114 9.73 -9.50 -9.38
N PHE A 115 9.84 -8.36 -8.70
CA PHE A 115 10.28 -8.31 -7.29
C PHE A 115 9.46 -9.22 -6.37
N TYR A 116 8.18 -9.38 -6.64
CA TYR A 116 7.26 -10.22 -5.85
C TYR A 116 7.00 -11.60 -6.44
N ASP A 117 7.74 -12.05 -7.48
CA ASP A 117 7.48 -13.35 -8.12
C ASP A 117 7.56 -14.52 -7.15
N GLY A 118 8.54 -14.53 -6.24
CA GLY A 118 8.65 -15.55 -5.21
C GLY A 118 7.48 -15.54 -4.22
N PHE A 119 7.00 -14.35 -3.83
CA PHE A 119 5.85 -14.20 -2.95
C PHE A 119 4.55 -14.61 -3.65
N LYS A 120 4.39 -14.22 -4.92
CA LYS A 120 3.29 -14.62 -5.79
C LYS A 120 3.20 -16.15 -5.91
N LEU A 121 4.33 -16.79 -6.21
CA LEU A 121 4.41 -18.26 -6.30
C LEU A 121 3.99 -18.95 -4.99
N GLN A 122 4.40 -18.41 -3.84
CA GLN A 122 3.99 -18.93 -2.54
C GLN A 122 2.47 -18.80 -2.32
N LEU A 123 1.88 -17.66 -2.67
CA LEU A 123 0.44 -17.43 -2.54
C LEU A 123 -0.38 -18.31 -3.49
N GLU A 124 0.07 -18.49 -4.74
CA GLU A 124 -0.53 -19.39 -5.72
C GLU A 124 -0.50 -20.84 -5.24
N ARG A 125 0.57 -21.24 -4.56
CA ARG A 125 0.67 -22.56 -3.94
C ARG A 125 -0.32 -22.72 -2.78
N MET A 126 -0.47 -21.71 -1.92
CA MET A 126 -1.46 -21.71 -0.85
C MET A 126 -2.89 -21.85 -1.40
N ASP A 127 -3.21 -21.12 -2.47
CA ASP A 127 -4.51 -21.17 -3.14
C ASP A 127 -4.76 -22.58 -3.72
N LYS A 128 -3.81 -23.11 -4.48
CA LYS A 128 -3.89 -24.44 -5.08
C LYS A 128 -4.04 -25.58 -4.06
N GLU A 129 -3.39 -25.46 -2.91
CA GLU A 129 -3.44 -26.47 -1.83
C GLU A 129 -4.63 -26.27 -0.87
N GLY A 130 -5.49 -25.26 -1.12
CA GLY A 130 -6.72 -25.05 -0.34
C GLY A 130 -6.50 -24.36 1.00
N PHE A 131 -5.37 -23.67 1.21
CA PHE A 131 -5.10 -22.87 2.42
C PHE A 131 -5.78 -21.49 2.39
N LEU A 132 -6.29 -21.06 1.24
CA LEU A 132 -7.06 -19.83 1.12
C LEU A 132 -8.56 -20.17 1.03
N PRO A 133 -9.42 -19.55 1.87
CA PRO A 133 -10.87 -19.79 1.85
C PRO A 133 -11.58 -19.07 0.69
N ARG A 134 -10.86 -18.18 0.00
CA ARG A 134 -11.28 -17.41 -1.18
C ARG A 134 -10.19 -17.52 -2.23
N ALA A 135 -10.55 -17.47 -3.51
CA ALA A 135 -9.58 -17.44 -4.59
C ALA A 135 -8.59 -16.27 -4.43
N LEU A 136 -7.34 -16.50 -4.75
CA LEU A 136 -6.30 -15.46 -4.63
C LEU A 136 -6.66 -14.17 -5.38
N SER A 137 -7.30 -14.31 -6.55
CA SER A 137 -7.77 -13.18 -7.37
C SER A 137 -8.86 -12.33 -6.72
N GLU A 138 -9.58 -12.85 -5.73
CA GLU A 138 -10.54 -12.08 -4.95
C GLU A 138 -9.88 -11.30 -3.80
N ILE A 139 -8.69 -11.71 -3.40
CA ILE A 139 -7.95 -11.10 -2.31
C ILE A 139 -7.08 -9.94 -2.82
N LEU A 140 -6.32 -10.17 -3.90
CA LEU A 140 -5.34 -9.20 -4.41
C LEU A 140 -5.13 -9.32 -5.92
N PHE A 141 -4.42 -8.31 -6.46
CA PHE A 141 -3.99 -8.27 -7.86
C PHE A 141 -2.49 -7.96 -7.96
N PHE A 142 -1.78 -8.59 -8.91
CA PHE A 142 -0.40 -8.26 -9.25
C PHE A 142 -0.37 -7.41 -10.52
N ALA A 143 -0.02 -6.15 -10.40
CA ALA A 143 0.12 -5.22 -11.51
C ALA A 143 1.56 -5.21 -12.02
N ALA A 144 1.75 -5.26 -13.34
CA ALA A 144 3.07 -5.13 -13.95
C ALA A 144 3.52 -3.66 -14.02
N THR A 145 2.58 -2.72 -14.17
CA THR A 145 2.84 -1.30 -14.35
C THR A 145 2.02 -0.44 -13.37
N PRO A 146 2.48 0.80 -13.08
CA PRO A 146 1.68 1.74 -12.31
C PRO A 146 0.32 2.03 -12.91
N GLN A 147 0.21 2.05 -14.23
CA GLN A 147 -1.06 2.26 -14.95
C GLN A 147 -2.04 1.11 -14.71
N ASP A 148 -1.56 -0.12 -14.75
CA ASP A 148 -2.39 -1.30 -14.47
C ASP A 148 -2.87 -1.29 -13.01
N ALA A 149 -2.02 -0.87 -12.08
CA ALA A 149 -2.39 -0.73 -10.68
C ALA A 149 -3.51 0.29 -10.49
N MET A 150 -3.38 1.48 -11.08
CA MET A 150 -4.40 2.53 -10.99
C MET A 150 -5.70 2.10 -11.64
N ARG A 151 -5.66 1.53 -12.85
CA ARG A 151 -6.86 1.02 -13.54
C ARG A 151 -7.61 0.01 -12.68
N TYR A 152 -6.89 -0.97 -12.12
CA TYR A 152 -7.52 -1.96 -11.26
C TYR A 152 -8.21 -1.33 -10.03
N ILE A 153 -7.58 -0.32 -9.41
CA ILE A 153 -8.14 0.37 -8.25
C ILE A 153 -9.40 1.16 -8.64
N GLU A 154 -9.37 1.88 -9.75
CA GLU A 154 -10.47 2.72 -10.23
C GLU A 154 -11.69 1.89 -10.68
N ASP A 155 -11.44 0.68 -11.22
CA ASP A 155 -12.49 -0.27 -11.64
C ASP A 155 -12.99 -1.16 -10.47
N TYR A 156 -12.31 -1.16 -9.32
CA TYR A 156 -12.60 -2.06 -8.22
C TYR A 156 -13.92 -1.72 -7.52
N GLY A 157 -14.86 -2.66 -7.57
CA GLY A 157 -16.16 -2.50 -6.90
C GLY A 157 -17.25 -1.80 -7.73
N ASN A 158 -16.97 -1.52 -9.03
CA ASN A 158 -17.95 -1.04 -10.01
C ASN A 158 -18.70 -2.18 -10.69
#